data_37256e102da8844301906318a4b5b8b3
#
_entry.id   37256e102da8844301906318a4b5b8b3
#
_cell.length_a   1.000
_cell.length_b   1.000
_cell.length_c   1.000
_cell.angle_alpha   90.00
_cell.angle_beta   90.00
_cell.angle_gamma   90.00
#
_symmetry.space_group_name_H-M   'P 1'
#
loop_
_entity.id
_entity.type
_entity.pdbx_description
1 polymer ?
#
loop_
_entity_poly.entity_id
_entity_poly.type
_entity_poly.pdbx_seq_one_letter_code
_entity_poly.pdbx_strand_id
1 'polypeptide(L)'
;MTSAARPRVRTRALTGTLAAFSLSFGMIMISGATPASAATWPTPTNSQPVSSTISVSGTRDGGMVRYYGSGALAGDDQEEGQDPIFKLANGATLKNVIIGKPGADGIHCEGNCTLQNVWWEDVGEDAATFRGGSTYTVTGGGAKKAADKVFQHNGPGTLNISNFAVSEFKTLYRSCGDCSTQYTRKVNLNNIEVTGTGSTARLVGINVNRGDVATLRKITILNDSGRKVVPCQKYNNNDSAGTGPDSTNCLYSSSDITYR
;
A
#
# COMPACT_ATOMS: atom_id res chain seq x y z
N MET A 1 55.17 -20.51 94.75
CA MET A 1 55.22 -19.06 94.52
C MET A 1 54.97 -18.82 93.04
N THR A 2 53.77 -18.62 92.70
CA THR A 2 53.25 -18.64 91.32
C THR A 2 53.02 -17.20 90.79
N SER A 3 53.73 -16.88 89.71
CA SER A 3 53.61 -15.64 89.01
C SER A 3 52.51 -15.72 87.90
N ALA A 4 51.56 -14.87 88.01
CA ALA A 4 50.44 -14.76 87.10
C ALA A 4 50.78 -13.85 85.89
N ALA A 5 50.66 -14.36 84.67
CA ALA A 5 50.83 -13.62 83.47
C ALA A 5 49.52 -12.97 83.03
N ARG A 6 49.58 -11.64 82.71
CA ARG A 6 48.44 -10.84 82.21
C ARG A 6 48.25 -11.08 80.67
N PRO A 7 47.03 -11.19 80.20
CA PRO A 7 46.80 -11.26 78.74
C PRO A 7 46.84 -9.90 78.06
N ARG A 8 47.50 -9.88 76.88
CA ARG A 8 47.57 -8.72 75.95
C ARG A 8 46.25 -8.59 75.15
N VAL A 9 45.62 -7.47 75.26
CA VAL A 9 44.48 -7.11 74.38
C VAL A 9 45.03 -6.73 73.01
N ARG A 10 44.58 -7.45 71.97
CA ARG A 10 44.85 -7.09 70.57
C ARG A 10 43.66 -6.33 70.06
N THR A 11 43.86 -5.02 69.78
CA THR A 11 42.94 -4.16 69.05
C THR A 11 42.93 -4.59 67.58
N ARG A 12 41.78 -5.05 67.07
CA ARG A 12 41.56 -5.24 65.65
C ARG A 12 40.99 -3.97 65.07
N ALA A 13 41.71 -3.36 64.12
CA ALA A 13 41.21 -2.31 63.26
C ALA A 13 40.19 -2.87 62.30
N LEU A 14 38.96 -2.41 62.31
CA LEU A 14 37.95 -2.62 61.28
C LEU A 14 38.19 -1.64 60.14
N THR A 15 38.70 -2.15 59.04
CA THR A 15 38.66 -1.47 57.75
C THR A 15 37.26 -1.60 57.17
N GLY A 16 36.46 -0.55 57.23
CA GLY A 16 35.17 -0.45 56.58
C GLY A 16 35.35 -0.20 55.10
N THR A 17 34.96 -1.15 54.25
CA THR A 17 34.85 -1.00 52.83
C THR A 17 33.53 -0.27 52.53
N LEU A 18 33.58 0.97 52.07
CA LEU A 18 32.41 1.67 51.49
C LEU A 18 32.10 1.05 50.13
N ALA A 19 31.01 0.29 50.06
CA ALA A 19 30.41 -0.09 48.80
C ALA A 19 29.65 1.10 48.20
N ALA A 20 30.17 1.69 47.14
CA ALA A 20 29.47 2.70 46.36
C ALA A 20 28.39 2.00 45.53
N PHE A 21 27.12 2.19 45.89
CA PHE A 21 25.97 1.83 45.09
C PHE A 21 25.81 2.86 43.97
N SER A 22 26.25 2.52 42.74
CA SER A 22 25.95 3.28 41.55
C SER A 22 24.49 2.98 41.13
N LEU A 23 23.59 3.93 41.39
CA LEU A 23 22.26 3.93 40.78
C LEU A 23 22.42 4.23 39.27
N SER A 24 22.34 3.18 38.46
CA SER A 24 22.19 3.33 37.00
C SER A 24 20.75 3.78 36.73
N PHE A 25 20.57 5.07 36.48
CA PHE A 25 19.32 5.57 35.90
C PHE A 25 19.20 5.06 34.49
N GLY A 26 18.44 4.00 34.31
CA GLY A 26 18.05 3.51 32.99
C GLY A 26 17.18 4.57 32.32
N MET A 27 17.74 5.30 31.34
CA MET A 27 17.00 6.20 30.48
C MET A 27 16.08 5.35 29.61
N ILE A 28 14.80 5.24 29.94
CA ILE A 28 13.78 4.63 29.08
C ILE A 28 13.63 5.59 27.90
N MET A 29 14.27 5.26 26.79
CA MET A 29 14.00 5.91 25.51
C MET A 29 12.58 5.52 25.09
N ILE A 30 11.61 6.37 25.42
CA ILE A 30 10.29 6.29 24.81
C ILE A 30 10.49 6.67 23.35
N SER A 31 10.58 5.66 22.47
CA SER A 31 10.49 5.86 21.04
C SER A 31 9.10 6.42 20.76
N GLY A 32 8.99 7.74 20.75
CA GLY A 32 7.79 8.42 20.31
C GLY A 32 7.54 8.01 18.86
N ALA A 33 6.50 7.21 18.61
CA ALA A 33 6.04 6.99 17.25
C ALA A 33 5.67 8.36 16.69
N THR A 34 6.43 8.83 15.71
CA THR A 34 6.04 10.01 14.93
C THR A 34 4.65 9.75 14.37
N PRO A 35 3.69 10.69 14.50
CA PRO A 35 2.40 10.53 13.85
C PRO A 35 2.63 10.29 12.36
N ALA A 36 1.99 9.27 11.79
CA ALA A 36 2.00 9.09 10.34
C ALA A 36 1.39 10.35 9.73
N SER A 37 2.20 11.12 9.02
CA SER A 37 1.72 12.25 8.24
C SER A 37 1.03 11.69 7.01
N ALA A 38 -0.18 12.14 6.73
CA ALA A 38 -0.87 11.78 5.49
C ALA A 38 0.06 12.05 4.29
N ALA A 39 0.03 11.19 3.29
CA ALA A 39 0.89 11.29 2.11
C ALA A 39 0.81 12.68 1.48
N THR A 40 1.98 13.28 1.26
CA THR A 40 2.06 14.58 0.61
C THR A 40 1.87 14.40 -0.90
N TRP A 41 0.82 14.99 -1.43
CA TRP A 41 0.52 14.97 -2.86
C TRP A 41 1.47 15.91 -3.62
N PRO A 42 2.08 15.44 -4.72
CA PRO A 42 3.03 16.25 -5.45
C PRO A 42 2.34 17.38 -6.21
N THR A 43 3.04 18.49 -6.35
CA THR A 43 2.66 19.56 -7.26
C THR A 43 3.15 19.20 -8.66
N PRO A 44 2.30 19.26 -9.71
CA PRO A 44 2.74 19.00 -11.07
C PRO A 44 3.73 20.07 -11.55
N THR A 45 4.73 19.64 -12.31
CA THR A 45 5.71 20.55 -12.95
C THR A 45 5.12 21.26 -14.16
N ASN A 46 4.14 20.63 -14.82
CA ASN A 46 3.38 21.14 -15.96
C ASN A 46 2.07 20.38 -16.10
N SER A 47 1.19 20.78 -17.02
CA SER A 47 -0.05 20.07 -17.37
C SER A 47 -0.13 19.87 -18.88
N GLN A 48 -0.44 18.64 -19.31
CA GLN A 48 -0.49 18.24 -20.72
C GLN A 48 -1.81 17.55 -21.03
N PRO A 49 -2.64 18.09 -21.94
CA PRO A 49 -3.80 17.39 -22.47
C PRO A 49 -3.36 16.24 -23.38
N VAL A 50 -4.09 15.13 -23.32
CA VAL A 50 -3.85 13.91 -24.10
C VAL A 50 -5.11 13.54 -24.85
N SER A 51 -5.08 13.62 -26.17
CA SER A 51 -6.24 13.34 -27.04
C SER A 51 -6.22 11.94 -27.65
N SER A 52 -5.12 11.22 -27.50
CA SER A 52 -4.96 9.82 -27.91
C SER A 52 -3.96 9.12 -27.00
N THR A 53 -4.15 7.82 -26.79
CA THR A 53 -3.32 7.00 -25.91
C THR A 53 -1.82 7.12 -26.21
N ILE A 54 -1.04 7.35 -25.17
CA ILE A 54 0.42 7.38 -25.24
C ILE A 54 0.96 5.96 -25.05
N SER A 55 1.54 5.38 -26.08
CA SER A 55 2.21 4.09 -25.99
C SER A 55 3.60 4.21 -25.35
N VAL A 56 3.91 3.31 -24.42
CA VAL A 56 5.19 3.24 -23.72
C VAL A 56 5.84 1.90 -23.93
N SER A 57 7.03 1.90 -24.51
CA SER A 57 7.93 0.74 -24.59
C SER A 57 9.26 1.12 -23.95
N GLY A 58 9.78 0.27 -23.05
CA GLY A 58 10.93 0.62 -22.22
C GLY A 58 10.59 1.57 -21.08
N THR A 59 11.48 2.49 -20.71
CA THR A 59 11.28 3.41 -19.59
C THR A 59 10.87 4.80 -20.06
N ARG A 60 9.73 5.30 -19.55
CA ARG A 60 9.30 6.69 -19.70
C ARG A 60 9.30 7.39 -18.35
N ASP A 61 10.04 8.47 -18.24
CA ASP A 61 9.99 9.40 -17.12
C ASP A 61 9.09 10.59 -17.49
N GLY A 62 8.01 10.79 -16.74
CA GLY A 62 7.07 11.89 -16.99
C GLY A 62 7.45 13.20 -16.31
N GLY A 63 8.52 13.24 -15.48
CA GLY A 63 9.01 14.46 -14.84
C GLY A 63 7.98 15.15 -13.94
N MET A 64 7.03 14.41 -13.37
CA MET A 64 5.90 14.93 -12.57
C MET A 64 4.96 15.86 -13.36
N VAL A 65 4.89 15.71 -14.67
CA VAL A 65 3.87 16.38 -15.49
C VAL A 65 2.49 15.75 -15.20
N ARG A 66 1.45 16.59 -15.10
CA ARG A 66 0.06 16.15 -15.06
C ARG A 66 -0.44 15.87 -16.48
N TYR A 67 -0.82 14.63 -16.76
CA TYR A 67 -1.48 14.21 -18.00
C TYR A 67 -2.98 14.07 -17.73
N TYR A 68 -3.82 14.63 -18.58
CA TYR A 68 -5.27 14.54 -18.46
C TYR A 68 -5.93 14.35 -19.82
N GLY A 69 -7.04 13.63 -19.86
CA GLY A 69 -7.74 13.32 -21.09
C GLY A 69 -8.34 14.55 -21.77
N SER A 70 -8.35 14.52 -23.10
CA SER A 70 -8.98 15.51 -23.96
C SER A 70 -9.44 14.83 -25.24
N GLY A 71 -10.31 15.49 -26.02
CA GLY A 71 -10.81 14.92 -27.26
C GLY A 71 -11.41 13.53 -27.06
N ALA A 72 -10.86 12.50 -27.70
CA ALA A 72 -11.34 11.11 -27.57
C ALA A 72 -11.11 10.51 -26.16
N LEU A 73 -10.21 11.07 -25.36
CA LEU A 73 -9.92 10.64 -23.99
C LEU A 73 -10.54 11.59 -22.94
N ALA A 74 -11.56 12.36 -23.29
CA ALA A 74 -12.20 13.29 -22.36
C ALA A 74 -13.20 12.62 -21.41
N GLY A 75 -13.37 11.30 -21.48
CA GLY A 75 -14.22 10.53 -20.57
C GLY A 75 -13.67 10.48 -19.14
N ASP A 76 -14.59 10.48 -18.18
CA ASP A 76 -14.27 10.44 -16.75
C ASP A 76 -15.36 9.70 -15.96
N ASP A 77 -16.14 8.89 -16.65
CA ASP A 77 -17.22 8.07 -16.13
C ASP A 77 -16.77 6.60 -16.02
N GLN A 78 -17.71 5.76 -15.58
CA GLN A 78 -17.46 4.30 -15.39
C GLN A 78 -17.91 3.51 -16.63
N GLU A 79 -17.78 4.07 -17.84
CA GLU A 79 -18.08 3.34 -19.08
C GLU A 79 -16.93 2.39 -19.43
N GLU A 80 -17.27 1.12 -19.56
CA GLU A 80 -16.33 0.09 -20.00
C GLU A 80 -15.87 0.33 -21.44
N GLY A 81 -14.60 0.05 -21.70
CA GLY A 81 -14.03 0.12 -23.05
C GLY A 81 -13.46 1.47 -23.44
N GLN A 82 -13.32 2.39 -22.51
CA GLN A 82 -12.57 3.63 -22.74
C GLN A 82 -11.08 3.31 -23.03
N ASP A 83 -10.45 4.16 -23.85
CA ASP A 83 -9.00 4.08 -24.06
C ASP A 83 -8.23 4.70 -22.89
N PRO A 84 -7.06 4.14 -22.51
CA PRO A 84 -6.26 4.68 -21.41
C PRO A 84 -5.43 5.91 -21.83
N ILE A 85 -5.02 6.72 -20.85
CA ILE A 85 -4.02 7.79 -21.07
C ILE A 85 -2.67 7.18 -21.50
N PHE A 86 -2.24 6.10 -20.83
CA PHE A 86 -1.01 5.38 -21.17
C PHE A 86 -1.27 3.90 -21.42
N LYS A 87 -0.63 3.34 -22.44
CA LYS A 87 -0.60 1.91 -22.72
C LYS A 87 0.83 1.41 -22.68
N LEU A 88 1.12 0.51 -21.75
CA LEU A 88 2.46 -0.01 -21.47
C LEU A 88 2.64 -1.38 -22.14
N ALA A 89 3.66 -1.48 -22.98
CA ALA A 89 4.11 -2.74 -23.55
C ALA A 89 4.76 -3.64 -22.48
N ASN A 90 4.95 -4.92 -22.79
CA ASN A 90 5.61 -5.85 -21.88
C ASN A 90 7.02 -5.38 -21.48
N GLY A 91 7.29 -5.35 -20.18
CA GLY A 91 8.54 -4.89 -19.59
C GLY A 91 8.67 -3.36 -19.44
N ALA A 92 7.65 -2.60 -19.85
CA ALA A 92 7.71 -1.13 -19.77
C ALA A 92 7.64 -0.60 -18.34
N THR A 93 8.30 0.55 -18.13
CA THR A 93 8.27 1.31 -16.88
C THR A 93 7.76 2.72 -17.15
N LEU A 94 6.72 3.12 -16.43
CA LEU A 94 6.25 4.50 -16.37
C LEU A 94 6.57 5.08 -14.99
N LYS A 95 7.25 6.22 -14.93
CA LYS A 95 7.62 6.82 -13.65
C LYS A 95 7.41 8.32 -13.61
N ASN A 96 7.21 8.84 -12.38
CA ASN A 96 7.06 10.28 -12.12
C ASN A 96 5.97 10.93 -12.98
N VAL A 97 4.74 10.40 -12.88
CA VAL A 97 3.59 10.87 -13.66
C VAL A 97 2.45 11.22 -12.72
N ILE A 98 1.71 12.26 -13.07
CA ILE A 98 0.43 12.59 -12.45
C ILE A 98 -0.66 12.41 -13.51
N ILE A 99 -1.68 11.62 -13.20
CA ILE A 99 -2.91 11.54 -13.99
C ILE A 99 -3.92 12.49 -13.37
N GLY A 100 -4.35 13.47 -14.14
CA GLY A 100 -5.37 14.45 -13.74
C GLY A 100 -6.76 14.08 -14.22
N LYS A 101 -7.69 15.01 -14.07
CA LYS A 101 -9.07 14.88 -14.53
C LYS A 101 -9.27 15.60 -15.88
N PRO A 102 -9.96 14.97 -16.88
CA PRO A 102 -10.42 13.57 -16.93
C PRO A 102 -9.29 12.54 -16.93
N GLY A 103 -9.51 11.41 -16.24
CA GLY A 103 -8.56 10.32 -16.13
C GLY A 103 -8.69 9.24 -17.22
N ALA A 104 -9.78 9.26 -17.99
CA ALA A 104 -10.15 8.20 -18.94
C ALA A 104 -10.06 6.81 -18.27
N ASP A 105 -9.56 5.75 -18.96
CA ASP A 105 -9.28 4.46 -18.35
C ASP A 105 -7.80 4.36 -17.87
N GLY A 106 -7.28 5.44 -17.32
CA GLY A 106 -6.00 5.49 -16.63
C GLY A 106 -4.83 4.92 -17.42
N ILE A 107 -4.31 3.78 -16.96
CA ILE A 107 -3.11 3.12 -17.51
C ILE A 107 -3.40 1.65 -17.80
N HIS A 108 -3.14 1.18 -19.03
CA HIS A 108 -3.18 -0.24 -19.35
C HIS A 108 -1.78 -0.86 -19.38
N CYS A 109 -1.56 -1.93 -18.62
CA CYS A 109 -0.38 -2.79 -18.70
C CYS A 109 -0.69 -4.02 -19.55
N GLU A 110 -0.21 -4.06 -20.79
CA GLU A 110 -0.46 -5.17 -21.74
C GLU A 110 0.45 -6.38 -21.49
N GLY A 111 1.47 -6.23 -20.65
CA GLY A 111 2.40 -7.27 -20.23
C GLY A 111 2.94 -6.96 -18.83
N ASN A 112 4.08 -7.53 -18.46
CA ASN A 112 4.79 -7.11 -17.26
C ASN A 112 5.04 -5.60 -17.29
N CYS A 113 4.79 -4.88 -16.23
CA CYS A 113 4.99 -3.44 -16.16
C CYS A 113 5.43 -2.96 -14.77
N THR A 114 6.02 -1.76 -14.75
CA THR A 114 6.35 -1.06 -13.52
C THR A 114 5.76 0.36 -13.55
N LEU A 115 4.97 0.69 -12.54
CA LEU A 115 4.49 2.04 -12.25
C LEU A 115 5.24 2.54 -11.02
N GLN A 116 6.07 3.56 -11.18
CA GLN A 116 6.91 4.09 -10.12
C GLN A 116 6.61 5.57 -9.87
N ASN A 117 6.19 5.92 -8.65
CA ASN A 117 5.83 7.29 -8.30
C ASN A 117 4.79 7.87 -9.27
N VAL A 118 3.68 7.14 -9.45
CA VAL A 118 2.54 7.55 -10.28
C VAL A 118 1.38 7.96 -9.37
N TRP A 119 0.76 9.08 -9.69
CA TRP A 119 -0.28 9.69 -8.88
C TRP A 119 -1.54 9.92 -9.70
N TRP A 120 -2.70 9.54 -9.17
CA TRP A 120 -4.01 9.80 -9.78
C TRP A 120 -4.79 10.78 -8.90
N GLU A 121 -4.98 12.00 -9.39
CA GLU A 121 -5.69 13.07 -8.66
C GLU A 121 -7.21 12.84 -8.63
N ASP A 122 -7.71 12.20 -9.67
CA ASP A 122 -9.11 11.82 -9.83
C ASP A 122 -9.10 10.59 -10.76
N VAL A 123 -9.49 9.43 -10.22
CA VAL A 123 -9.52 8.19 -11.00
C VAL A 123 -10.75 8.20 -11.91
N GLY A 124 -10.55 7.97 -13.21
CA GLY A 124 -11.62 7.80 -14.17
C GLY A 124 -12.33 6.46 -14.02
N GLU A 125 -12.30 5.61 -15.06
CA GLU A 125 -12.88 4.26 -14.94
C GLU A 125 -12.04 3.43 -13.96
N ASP A 126 -10.77 3.13 -14.28
CA ASP A 126 -9.78 2.55 -13.38
C ASP A 126 -8.49 3.40 -13.36
N ALA A 127 -7.73 3.38 -12.27
CA ALA A 127 -6.41 4.01 -12.25
C ALA A 127 -5.42 3.22 -13.11
N ALA A 128 -5.42 1.90 -12.99
CA ALA A 128 -4.67 1.03 -13.89
C ALA A 128 -5.27 -0.37 -14.01
N THR A 129 -5.26 -0.91 -15.24
CA THR A 129 -5.73 -2.25 -15.59
C THR A 129 -4.56 -3.12 -16.03
N PHE A 130 -4.36 -4.27 -15.36
CA PHE A 130 -3.30 -5.24 -15.63
C PHE A 130 -3.87 -6.37 -16.48
N ARG A 131 -3.49 -6.43 -17.77
CA ARG A 131 -4.17 -7.22 -18.82
C ARG A 131 -3.40 -8.46 -19.25
N GLY A 132 -2.07 -8.42 -19.22
CA GLY A 132 -1.21 -9.55 -19.64
C GLY A 132 0.08 -9.59 -18.82
N GLY A 133 0.88 -10.66 -18.99
CA GLY A 133 2.14 -10.82 -18.25
C GLY A 133 2.01 -11.72 -17.02
N SER A 134 3.01 -11.69 -16.15
CA SER A 134 3.08 -12.52 -14.93
C SER A 134 3.47 -11.74 -13.67
N THR A 135 4.02 -10.52 -13.84
CA THR A 135 4.50 -9.71 -12.73
C THR A 135 4.29 -8.23 -13.02
N TYR A 136 3.61 -7.56 -12.11
CA TYR A 136 3.36 -6.13 -12.16
C TYR A 136 3.85 -5.49 -10.87
N THR A 137 4.40 -4.28 -10.98
CA THR A 137 4.93 -3.54 -9.84
C THR A 137 4.37 -2.13 -9.80
N VAL A 138 3.77 -1.76 -8.67
CA VAL A 138 3.40 -0.38 -8.35
C VAL A 138 4.18 0.02 -7.10
N THR A 139 5.03 1.02 -7.20
CA THR A 139 5.87 1.46 -6.08
C THR A 139 5.91 2.98 -5.94
N GLY A 140 5.51 3.48 -4.79
CA GLY A 140 5.30 4.90 -4.58
C GLY A 140 4.09 5.43 -5.35
N GLY A 141 3.67 6.63 -5.02
CA GLY A 141 2.51 7.25 -5.64
C GLY A 141 1.26 7.19 -4.80
N GLY A 142 0.13 7.49 -5.42
CA GLY A 142 -1.17 7.45 -4.74
C GLY A 142 -2.35 7.68 -5.67
N ALA A 143 -3.56 7.32 -5.21
CA ALA A 143 -4.80 7.51 -5.97
C ALA A 143 -5.91 8.12 -5.10
N LYS A 144 -6.73 8.96 -5.71
CA LYS A 144 -7.92 9.57 -5.10
C LYS A 144 -9.13 9.40 -5.99
N LYS A 145 -10.30 9.42 -5.33
CA LYS A 145 -11.63 9.54 -5.97
C LYS A 145 -11.93 8.42 -6.96
N ALA A 146 -11.54 7.19 -6.60
CA ALA A 146 -11.91 6.02 -7.37
C ALA A 146 -13.37 5.61 -7.06
N ALA A 147 -14.28 5.91 -7.98
CA ALA A 147 -15.70 5.59 -7.83
C ALA A 147 -15.95 4.07 -7.81
N ASP A 148 -15.10 3.30 -8.46
CA ASP A 148 -15.13 1.85 -8.42
C ASP A 148 -13.77 1.26 -8.01
N LYS A 149 -12.81 1.12 -8.92
CA LYS A 149 -11.54 0.43 -8.64
C LYS A 149 -10.35 1.37 -8.85
N VAL A 150 -9.31 1.22 -8.04
CA VAL A 150 -8.00 1.81 -8.34
C VAL A 150 -7.23 0.88 -9.27
N PHE A 151 -7.12 -0.39 -8.91
CA PHE A 151 -6.35 -1.38 -9.69
C PHE A 151 -7.22 -2.57 -10.07
N GLN A 152 -7.47 -2.73 -11.35
CA GLN A 152 -8.17 -3.85 -11.94
C GLN A 152 -7.16 -4.88 -12.48
N HIS A 153 -7.31 -6.15 -12.09
CA HIS A 153 -6.41 -7.22 -12.50
C HIS A 153 -7.13 -8.24 -13.36
N ASN A 154 -7.00 -8.11 -14.68
CA ASN A 154 -7.66 -8.96 -15.68
C ASN A 154 -6.76 -10.13 -16.12
N GLY A 155 -5.47 -9.88 -16.31
CA GLY A 155 -4.48 -10.88 -16.69
C GLY A 155 -4.08 -11.85 -15.57
N PRO A 156 -3.20 -12.80 -15.84
CA PRO A 156 -2.62 -13.68 -14.82
C PRO A 156 -1.52 -13.01 -14.01
N GLY A 157 -1.03 -13.68 -12.96
CA GLY A 157 0.22 -13.34 -12.31
C GLY A 157 0.06 -12.61 -10.97
N THR A 158 1.09 -11.84 -10.60
CA THR A 158 1.21 -11.20 -9.30
C THR A 158 1.36 -9.69 -9.44
N LEU A 159 0.49 -8.94 -8.78
CA LEU A 159 0.64 -7.49 -8.61
C LEU A 159 1.25 -7.18 -7.24
N ASN A 160 2.38 -6.49 -7.25
CA ASN A 160 3.06 -6.01 -6.05
C ASN A 160 2.85 -4.49 -5.91
N ILE A 161 2.21 -4.07 -4.83
CA ILE A 161 1.93 -2.66 -4.53
C ILE A 161 2.66 -2.29 -3.25
N SER A 162 3.50 -1.27 -3.30
CA SER A 162 4.29 -0.83 -2.15
C SER A 162 4.42 0.68 -2.05
N ASN A 163 4.47 1.19 -0.81
CA ASN A 163 4.66 2.61 -0.53
C ASN A 163 3.60 3.49 -1.23
N PHE A 164 2.35 3.09 -1.17
CA PHE A 164 1.25 3.70 -1.92
C PHE A 164 0.20 4.31 -0.98
N ALA A 165 -0.33 5.48 -1.37
CA ALA A 165 -1.38 6.16 -0.62
C ALA A 165 -2.71 6.13 -1.36
N VAL A 166 -3.83 5.91 -0.64
CA VAL A 166 -5.15 5.90 -1.25
C VAL A 166 -6.18 6.60 -0.36
N SER A 167 -7.05 7.40 -0.97
CA SER A 167 -8.17 8.05 -0.30
C SER A 167 -9.38 8.19 -1.23
N GLU A 168 -10.58 8.34 -0.68
CA GLU A 168 -11.81 8.54 -1.46
C GLU A 168 -12.01 7.44 -2.53
N PHE A 169 -11.95 6.17 -2.13
CA PHE A 169 -12.01 5.04 -3.06
C PHE A 169 -13.04 4.00 -2.62
N LYS A 170 -13.53 3.20 -3.55
CA LYS A 170 -14.41 2.07 -3.27
C LYS A 170 -13.61 0.76 -3.11
N THR A 171 -12.68 0.47 -4.03
CA THR A 171 -11.82 -0.73 -3.97
C THR A 171 -10.41 -0.39 -4.47
N LEU A 172 -9.36 -0.66 -3.66
CA LEU A 172 -7.99 -0.42 -4.08
C LEU A 172 -7.52 -1.46 -5.12
N TYR A 173 -7.80 -2.73 -4.89
CA TYR A 173 -7.46 -3.81 -5.81
C TYR A 173 -8.65 -4.74 -6.02
N ARG A 174 -8.92 -5.09 -7.28
CA ARG A 174 -9.94 -6.09 -7.64
C ARG A 174 -9.39 -7.08 -8.67
N SER A 175 -9.42 -8.36 -8.36
CA SER A 175 -9.24 -9.40 -9.36
C SER A 175 -10.54 -9.56 -10.16
N CYS A 176 -10.44 -9.65 -11.48
CA CYS A 176 -11.60 -9.68 -12.35
C CYS A 176 -12.53 -10.87 -12.02
N GLY A 177 -13.81 -10.57 -11.74
CA GLY A 177 -14.83 -11.56 -11.42
C GLY A 177 -15.56 -12.12 -12.63
N ASP A 178 -15.67 -11.35 -13.69
CA ASP A 178 -16.51 -11.59 -14.89
C ASP A 178 -15.72 -11.68 -16.20
N CYS A 179 -14.39 -11.59 -16.16
CA CYS A 179 -13.57 -11.80 -17.33
C CYS A 179 -13.89 -13.14 -18.01
N SER A 180 -13.96 -13.15 -19.34
CA SER A 180 -14.21 -14.36 -20.14
C SER A 180 -13.14 -15.44 -19.92
N THR A 181 -11.88 -15.02 -19.74
CA THR A 181 -10.78 -15.90 -19.33
C THR A 181 -10.43 -15.63 -17.88
N GLN A 182 -10.51 -16.64 -17.04
CA GLN A 182 -10.18 -16.53 -15.63
C GLN A 182 -8.80 -17.13 -15.33
N TYR A 183 -8.12 -16.50 -14.37
CA TYR A 183 -6.79 -16.87 -13.91
C TYR A 183 -6.74 -16.92 -12.38
N THR A 184 -5.78 -17.65 -11.83
CA THR A 184 -5.35 -17.46 -10.46
C THR A 184 -4.46 -16.22 -10.38
N ARG A 185 -4.83 -15.26 -9.54
CA ARG A 185 -4.14 -13.98 -9.38
C ARG A 185 -3.61 -13.82 -7.96
N LYS A 186 -2.50 -13.11 -7.84
CA LYS A 186 -1.94 -12.78 -6.53
C LYS A 186 -1.76 -11.28 -6.40
N VAL A 187 -1.99 -10.76 -5.21
CA VAL A 187 -1.69 -9.36 -4.87
C VAL A 187 -0.94 -9.28 -3.56
N ASN A 188 0.13 -8.50 -3.55
CA ASN A 188 0.91 -8.20 -2.35
C ASN A 188 0.84 -6.69 -2.07
N LEU A 189 0.31 -6.33 -0.90
CA LEU A 189 0.30 -4.96 -0.39
C LEU A 189 1.34 -4.82 0.70
N ASN A 190 2.23 -3.85 0.59
CA ASN A 190 3.23 -3.57 1.61
C ASN A 190 3.44 -2.07 1.80
N ASN A 191 3.30 -1.59 3.04
CA ASN A 191 3.41 -0.18 3.39
C ASN A 191 2.41 0.69 2.60
N ILE A 192 1.12 0.46 2.87
CA ILE A 192 0.01 1.18 2.24
C ILE A 192 -0.61 2.12 3.26
N GLU A 193 -0.76 3.38 2.89
CA GLU A 193 -1.49 4.37 3.66
C GLU A 193 -2.91 4.53 3.07
N VAL A 194 -3.89 4.39 3.93
CA VAL A 194 -5.31 4.45 3.56
C VAL A 194 -5.96 5.56 4.36
N THR A 195 -6.60 6.51 3.72
CA THR A 195 -7.47 7.47 4.42
C THR A 195 -8.92 7.04 4.29
N GLY A 196 -9.54 6.69 5.41
CA GLY A 196 -10.96 6.32 5.47
C GLY A 196 -11.86 7.50 5.13
N THR A 197 -12.95 7.23 4.45
CA THR A 197 -13.93 8.24 3.99
C THR A 197 -15.23 8.21 4.78
N GLY A 198 -15.31 7.37 5.81
CA GLY A 198 -16.56 7.12 6.53
C GLY A 198 -17.53 6.20 5.78
N SER A 199 -17.22 5.79 4.55
CA SER A 199 -17.95 4.82 3.75
C SER A 199 -17.22 3.47 3.70
N THR A 200 -17.94 2.41 3.33
CA THR A 200 -17.33 1.09 3.17
C THR A 200 -16.40 1.08 1.95
N ALA A 201 -15.13 0.82 2.19
CA ALA A 201 -14.10 0.64 1.17
C ALA A 201 -13.42 -0.73 1.35
N ARG A 202 -12.74 -1.22 0.30
CA ARG A 202 -12.03 -2.51 0.33
C ARG A 202 -10.59 -2.31 -0.11
N LEU A 203 -9.63 -2.87 0.65
CA LEU A 203 -8.25 -2.83 0.17
C LEU A 203 -8.06 -3.86 -0.94
N VAL A 204 -8.52 -5.11 -0.72
CA VAL A 204 -8.47 -6.10 -1.79
C VAL A 204 -9.80 -6.81 -1.94
N GLY A 205 -10.20 -7.09 -3.18
CA GLY A 205 -11.28 -7.97 -3.57
C GLY A 205 -10.74 -9.11 -4.44
N ILE A 206 -10.76 -10.34 -3.94
CA ILE A 206 -10.15 -11.50 -4.59
C ILE A 206 -11.15 -12.64 -4.81
N ASN A 207 -10.95 -13.43 -5.87
CA ASN A 207 -11.82 -14.56 -6.21
C ASN A 207 -11.27 -15.86 -5.61
N VAL A 208 -11.78 -16.24 -4.44
CA VAL A 208 -11.31 -17.44 -3.73
C VAL A 208 -11.62 -18.74 -4.48
N ASN A 209 -12.73 -18.76 -5.26
CA ASN A 209 -13.04 -19.88 -6.14
C ASN A 209 -12.09 -20.05 -7.33
N ARG A 210 -11.16 -19.09 -7.54
CA ARG A 210 -10.10 -19.15 -8.56
C ARG A 210 -8.72 -19.38 -7.94
N GLY A 211 -8.65 -19.55 -6.60
CA GLY A 211 -7.41 -19.72 -5.87
C GLY A 211 -6.58 -18.43 -5.74
N ASP A 212 -7.22 -17.27 -5.85
CA ASP A 212 -6.56 -15.98 -5.66
C ASP A 212 -6.00 -15.84 -4.24
N VAL A 213 -4.87 -15.14 -4.13
CA VAL A 213 -4.22 -14.88 -2.84
C VAL A 213 -3.86 -13.40 -2.70
N ALA A 214 -4.22 -12.83 -1.56
CA ALA A 214 -3.82 -11.50 -1.14
C ALA A 214 -2.94 -11.56 0.10
N THR A 215 -1.77 -10.92 0.07
CA THR A 215 -0.88 -10.76 1.22
C THR A 215 -0.82 -9.29 1.61
N LEU A 216 -1.16 -8.95 2.85
CA LEU A 216 -1.16 -7.58 3.35
C LEU A 216 -0.13 -7.44 4.46
N ARG A 217 0.73 -6.43 4.37
CA ARG A 217 1.75 -6.10 5.36
C ARG A 217 1.86 -4.59 5.55
N LYS A 218 2.00 -4.14 6.78
CA LYS A 218 2.21 -2.72 7.13
C LYS A 218 1.16 -1.80 6.53
N ILE A 219 -0.10 -2.08 6.77
CA ILE A 219 -1.23 -1.26 6.32
C ILE A 219 -1.55 -0.24 7.42
N THR A 220 -1.52 1.03 7.12
CA THR A 220 -1.96 2.10 8.03
C THR A 220 -3.28 2.69 7.54
N ILE A 221 -4.31 2.62 8.36
CA ILE A 221 -5.65 3.15 8.06
C ILE A 221 -5.89 4.35 8.96
N LEU A 222 -6.04 5.52 8.36
CA LEU A 222 -6.27 6.82 9.00
C LEU A 222 -7.76 7.17 8.95
N ASN A 223 -8.26 7.84 9.99
CA ASN A 223 -9.61 8.42 10.04
C ASN A 223 -10.76 7.41 9.81
N ASP A 224 -10.58 6.15 10.20
CA ASP A 224 -11.59 5.09 10.08
C ASP A 224 -12.02 4.56 11.46
N SER A 225 -12.55 5.44 12.30
CA SER A 225 -13.04 5.09 13.64
C SER A 225 -14.16 4.05 13.62
N GLY A 226 -14.95 4.02 12.55
CA GLY A 226 -16.02 3.05 12.33
C GLY A 226 -15.56 1.71 11.75
N ARG A 227 -14.27 1.52 11.47
CA ARG A 227 -13.69 0.31 10.85
C ARG A 227 -14.43 -0.13 9.60
N LYS A 228 -14.76 0.83 8.74
CA LYS A 228 -15.50 0.60 7.49
C LYS A 228 -14.58 0.17 6.33
N VAL A 229 -13.29 0.35 6.46
CA VAL A 229 -12.32 -0.17 5.50
C VAL A 229 -12.15 -1.67 5.74
N VAL A 230 -12.54 -2.49 4.77
CA VAL A 230 -12.42 -3.95 4.77
C VAL A 230 -11.06 -4.33 4.17
N PRO A 231 -10.11 -4.89 4.96
CA PRO A 231 -8.79 -5.24 4.43
C PRO A 231 -8.82 -6.29 3.32
N CYS A 232 -9.65 -7.32 3.46
CA CYS A 232 -9.80 -8.36 2.43
C CYS A 232 -11.25 -8.78 2.30
N GLN A 233 -11.81 -8.60 1.10
CA GLN A 233 -13.11 -9.10 0.67
C GLN A 233 -12.88 -10.30 -0.25
N LYS A 234 -13.50 -11.41 0.08
CA LYS A 234 -13.51 -12.64 -0.73
C LYS A 234 -14.74 -12.69 -1.60
N TYR A 235 -14.58 -13.20 -2.81
CA TYR A 235 -15.65 -13.39 -3.78
C TYR A 235 -15.60 -14.78 -4.40
N ASN A 236 -16.75 -15.27 -4.82
CA ASN A 236 -16.90 -16.31 -5.84
C ASN A 236 -17.30 -15.60 -7.12
N ASN A 237 -16.33 -15.25 -7.96
CA ASN A 237 -16.48 -14.30 -9.07
C ASN A 237 -16.98 -12.93 -8.55
N ASN A 238 -18.26 -12.59 -8.68
CA ASN A 238 -18.83 -11.34 -8.20
C ASN A 238 -19.66 -11.50 -6.91
N ASP A 239 -19.98 -12.74 -6.49
CA ASP A 239 -20.75 -13.00 -5.29
C ASP A 239 -19.86 -12.95 -4.04
N SER A 240 -20.32 -12.25 -3.00
CA SER A 240 -19.58 -12.15 -1.74
C SER A 240 -19.41 -13.53 -1.09
N ALA A 241 -18.16 -13.88 -0.76
CA ALA A 241 -17.78 -15.13 -0.10
C ALA A 241 -17.18 -14.90 1.31
N GLY A 242 -17.40 -13.70 1.88
CA GLY A 242 -16.95 -13.34 3.21
C GLY A 242 -15.77 -12.37 3.22
N THR A 243 -15.32 -12.00 4.41
CA THR A 243 -14.26 -11.03 4.64
C THR A 243 -13.24 -11.55 5.66
N GLY A 244 -12.15 -10.79 5.81
CA GLY A 244 -11.17 -11.02 6.88
C GLY A 244 -10.11 -12.05 6.53
N PRO A 245 -9.12 -12.23 7.45
CA PRO A 245 -7.98 -13.08 7.20
C PRO A 245 -8.33 -14.56 7.27
N ASP A 246 -7.55 -15.37 6.55
CA ASP A 246 -7.51 -16.81 6.65
C ASP A 246 -6.10 -17.33 6.28
N SER A 247 -5.89 -18.64 6.36
CA SER A 247 -4.58 -19.26 6.08
C SER A 247 -4.32 -19.53 4.59
N THR A 248 -5.27 -19.23 3.70
CA THR A 248 -5.22 -19.67 2.30
C THR A 248 -5.25 -18.52 1.31
N ASN A 249 -6.20 -17.58 1.49
CA ASN A 249 -6.49 -16.55 0.50
C ASN A 249 -6.19 -15.12 0.98
N CYS A 250 -6.53 -14.79 2.24
CA CYS A 250 -6.33 -13.45 2.82
C CYS A 250 -5.25 -13.49 3.90
N LEU A 251 -4.00 -13.40 3.49
CA LEU A 251 -2.82 -13.65 4.34
C LEU A 251 -2.38 -12.38 5.07
N TYR A 252 -2.97 -12.11 6.22
CA TYR A 252 -2.55 -11.05 7.14
C TYR A 252 -2.99 -11.35 8.57
N SER A 253 -2.38 -10.68 9.53
CA SER A 253 -2.73 -10.72 10.95
C SER A 253 -3.14 -9.34 11.45
N SER A 254 -3.62 -9.24 12.67
CA SER A 254 -3.96 -7.96 13.30
C SER A 254 -2.75 -7.02 13.43
N SER A 255 -1.53 -7.55 13.53
CA SER A 255 -0.30 -6.75 13.59
C SER A 255 0.09 -6.12 12.24
N ASP A 256 -0.48 -6.60 11.13
CA ASP A 256 -0.26 -6.05 9.79
C ASP A 256 -1.13 -4.82 9.52
N ILE A 257 -2.16 -4.55 10.34
CA ILE A 257 -3.12 -3.46 10.14
C ILE A 257 -3.08 -2.52 11.35
N THR A 258 -2.72 -1.28 11.12
CA THR A 258 -2.70 -0.22 12.14
C THR A 258 -3.80 0.81 11.84
N TYR A 259 -4.66 1.10 12.80
CA TYR A 259 -5.67 2.16 12.73
C TYR A 259 -5.20 3.38 13.53
N ARG A 260 -5.34 4.57 12.97
CA ARG A 260 -4.92 5.84 13.59
C ARG A 260 -5.94 6.95 13.38
#